data_34de1117c6b36cd8ead16b39cc56579e
#
_entry.id   34de1117c6b36cd8ead16b39cc56579e
#
_cell.length_a   1.000
_cell.length_b   1.000
_cell.length_c   1.000
_cell.angle_alpha   90.00
_cell.angle_beta   90.00
_cell.angle_gamma   90.00
#
_symmetry.space_group_name_H-M   'P 1'
#
loop_
_entity.id
_entity.type
_entity.pdbx_description
1 polymer ?
#
loop_
_entity_poly.entity_id
_entity_poly.type
_entity_poly.pdbx_seq_one_letter_code
_entity_poly.pdbx_strand_id
1 'polypeptide(L)'
;MKYALLTLLTMLATHTWVHGQADSMESTSGNVTILADSSIIKLERGSRKFKEMKGYRVQIFLGPLEEAKAERNKYLSLGLPYSAYMKQIVPEHALQIGDFATRLELDKCLKELEEYYPKAFAVVEVIEPMKTNGAAKQNR
;
A
#
# COMPACT_ATOMS: atom_id res chain seq x y z
N MET A 1 31.22 -22.99 61.93
CA MET A 1 30.45 -23.89 61.08
C MET A 1 28.94 -23.81 61.30
N LYS A 2 28.40 -23.46 62.49
CA LYS A 2 26.93 -23.37 62.70
C LYS A 2 26.22 -22.23 61.94
N TYR A 3 26.92 -21.11 61.69
CA TYR A 3 26.33 -19.96 60.99
C TYR A 3 26.37 -20.06 59.47
N ALA A 4 27.25 -20.87 58.90
CA ALA A 4 27.30 -21.11 57.45
C ALA A 4 26.11 -21.90 56.95
N LEU A 5 25.56 -22.76 57.78
CA LEU A 5 24.37 -23.56 57.46
C LEU A 5 23.08 -22.71 57.49
N LEU A 6 23.07 -21.72 58.39
CA LEU A 6 21.91 -20.82 58.56
C LEU A 6 21.85 -19.81 57.39
N THR A 7 22.96 -19.34 56.89
CA THR A 7 23.02 -18.43 55.71
C THR A 7 22.67 -19.16 54.41
N LEU A 8 23.00 -20.43 54.28
CA LEU A 8 22.63 -21.23 53.11
C LEU A 8 21.11 -21.49 53.08
N LEU A 9 20.48 -21.67 54.23
CA LEU A 9 19.05 -21.90 54.34
C LEU A 9 18.21 -20.66 54.01
N THR A 10 18.72 -19.44 54.32
CA THR A 10 18.05 -18.19 53.99
C THR A 10 18.15 -17.82 52.51
N MET A 11 19.17 -18.27 51.80
CA MET A 11 19.35 -18.01 50.37
C MET A 11 18.44 -18.87 49.49
N LEU A 12 17.93 -19.98 50.03
CA LEU A 12 17.01 -20.88 49.29
C LEU A 12 15.53 -20.45 49.34
N ALA A 13 15.17 -19.50 50.21
CA ALA A 13 13.78 -19.07 50.44
C ALA A 13 13.34 -17.90 49.55
N THR A 14 14.19 -17.35 48.70
CA THR A 14 13.85 -16.16 47.88
C THR A 14 13.49 -16.45 46.44
N HIS A 15 13.17 -17.69 46.10
CA HIS A 15 12.61 -17.99 44.79
C HIS A 15 11.12 -17.66 44.78
N THR A 16 10.82 -16.36 44.70
CA THR A 16 9.48 -15.92 44.40
C THR A 16 9.14 -16.36 42.96
N TRP A 17 8.20 -17.25 42.86
CA TRP A 17 7.59 -17.65 41.60
C TRP A 17 6.86 -16.43 41.01
N VAL A 18 7.49 -15.76 40.07
CA VAL A 18 6.78 -14.81 39.20
C VAL A 18 5.95 -15.66 38.26
N HIS A 19 4.68 -15.89 38.62
CA HIS A 19 3.67 -16.37 37.69
C HIS A 19 3.36 -15.19 36.76
N GLY A 20 3.97 -15.16 35.61
CA GLY A 20 3.48 -14.37 34.50
C GLY A 20 2.12 -14.88 34.14
N GLN A 21 1.07 -14.12 34.45
CA GLN A 21 -0.25 -14.31 33.87
C GLN A 21 -0.11 -14.04 32.38
N ALA A 22 -0.01 -15.11 31.59
CA ALA A 22 -0.33 -15.05 30.18
C ALA A 22 -1.85 -14.80 30.12
N ASP A 23 -2.24 -13.53 29.97
CA ASP A 23 -3.59 -13.20 29.50
C ASP A 23 -3.76 -13.90 28.15
N SER A 24 -4.39 -15.08 28.20
CA SER A 24 -4.97 -15.66 27.02
C SER A 24 -6.04 -14.67 26.54
N MET A 25 -5.70 -13.86 25.53
CA MET A 25 -6.68 -13.15 24.74
C MET A 25 -7.59 -14.22 24.13
N GLU A 26 -8.64 -14.55 24.87
CA GLU A 26 -9.79 -15.22 24.34
C GLU A 26 -10.32 -14.31 23.23
N SER A 27 -10.04 -14.67 21.98
CA SER A 27 -10.63 -13.98 20.82
C SER A 27 -12.12 -14.30 20.86
N THR A 28 -12.84 -13.50 21.65
CA THR A 28 -14.29 -13.45 21.58
C THR A 28 -14.63 -13.03 20.16
N SER A 29 -14.95 -14.01 19.33
CA SER A 29 -15.55 -13.80 18.01
C SER A 29 -16.89 -13.11 18.22
N GLY A 30 -16.84 -11.83 18.52
CA GLY A 30 -18.01 -10.97 18.58
C GLY A 30 -18.60 -10.86 17.19
N ASN A 31 -19.80 -11.36 17.02
CA ASN A 31 -20.57 -11.14 15.78
C ASN A 31 -20.99 -9.67 15.76
N VAL A 32 -20.14 -8.80 15.16
CA VAL A 32 -20.45 -7.37 15.01
C VAL A 32 -21.46 -7.23 13.90
N THR A 33 -22.74 -7.13 14.25
CA THR A 33 -23.79 -6.80 13.29
C THR A 33 -23.79 -5.27 13.09
N ILE A 34 -23.21 -4.80 12.01
CA ILE A 34 -23.25 -3.39 11.63
C ILE A 34 -24.61 -3.12 10.98
N LEU A 35 -25.54 -2.54 11.75
CA LEU A 35 -26.80 -2.01 11.22
C LEU A 35 -26.50 -0.65 10.57
N ALA A 36 -26.04 -0.69 9.32
CA ALA A 36 -25.86 0.54 8.54
C ALA A 36 -27.23 1.04 8.06
N ASP A 37 -27.54 2.29 8.38
CA ASP A 37 -28.74 2.97 7.84
C ASP A 37 -28.68 2.99 6.30
N SER A 38 -29.84 2.81 5.67
CA SER A 38 -29.97 2.83 4.21
C SER A 38 -29.41 4.10 3.56
N SER A 39 -29.40 5.20 4.30
CA SER A 39 -28.78 6.48 3.91
C SER A 39 -27.27 6.38 3.74
N ILE A 40 -26.59 5.63 4.64
CA ILE A 40 -25.14 5.40 4.58
C ILE A 40 -24.78 4.55 3.38
N ILE A 41 -25.59 3.52 3.09
CA ILE A 41 -25.40 2.65 1.93
C ILE A 41 -25.58 3.44 0.62
N LYS A 42 -26.55 4.37 0.56
CA LYS A 42 -26.74 5.27 -0.58
C LYS A 42 -25.58 6.23 -0.76
N LEU A 43 -25.06 6.82 0.31
CA LEU A 43 -23.88 7.69 0.29
C LEU A 43 -22.64 6.94 -0.18
N GLU A 44 -22.44 5.72 0.30
CA GLU A 44 -21.32 4.88 -0.11
C GLU A 44 -21.39 4.51 -1.59
N ARG A 45 -22.55 4.11 -2.10
CA ARG A 45 -22.79 3.83 -3.52
C ARG A 45 -22.66 5.07 -4.40
N GLY A 46 -23.12 6.23 -3.95
CA GLY A 46 -22.98 7.50 -4.64
C GLY A 46 -21.53 7.98 -4.68
N SER A 47 -20.79 7.81 -3.58
CA SER A 47 -19.39 8.19 -3.48
C SER A 47 -18.47 7.33 -4.35
N ARG A 48 -18.81 6.06 -4.56
CA ARG A 48 -18.05 5.16 -5.45
C ARG A 48 -18.22 5.50 -6.93
N LYS A 49 -19.29 6.17 -7.32
CA LYS A 49 -19.59 6.39 -8.73
C LYS A 49 -18.82 7.52 -9.39
N PHE A 50 -18.38 8.56 -8.67
CA PHE A 50 -17.82 9.77 -9.29
C PHE A 50 -16.87 10.59 -8.41
N LYS A 51 -16.04 9.99 -7.60
CA LYS A 51 -14.96 10.77 -7.01
C LYS A 51 -13.76 10.66 -7.93
N GLU A 52 -13.65 11.60 -8.87
CA GLU A 52 -12.38 11.88 -9.53
C GLU A 52 -11.33 12.09 -8.44
N MET A 53 -10.48 11.11 -8.24
CA MET A 53 -9.44 11.21 -7.26
C MET A 53 -8.23 11.86 -7.91
N LYS A 54 -7.81 13.00 -7.41
CA LYS A 54 -6.53 13.58 -7.78
C LYS A 54 -5.42 12.72 -7.18
N GLY A 55 -4.49 12.33 -8.01
CA GLY A 55 -3.34 11.55 -7.63
C GLY A 55 -2.14 11.93 -8.47
N TYR A 56 -1.22 10.99 -8.61
CA TYR A 56 0.05 11.22 -9.29
C TYR A 56 0.31 10.14 -10.32
N ARG A 57 0.97 10.52 -11.41
CA ARG A 57 1.58 9.61 -12.38
C ARG A 57 3.04 10.00 -12.62
N VAL A 58 3.83 9.08 -13.09
CA VAL A 58 5.19 9.36 -13.56
C VAL A 58 5.17 9.56 -15.06
N GLN A 59 5.57 10.72 -15.55
CA GLN A 59 5.75 10.94 -16.98
C GLN A 59 7.18 10.60 -17.37
N ILE A 60 7.33 9.66 -18.31
CA ILE A 60 8.63 9.14 -18.76
C ILE A 60 9.00 9.62 -20.18
N PHE A 61 8.01 10.03 -20.96
CA PHE A 61 8.22 10.50 -22.33
C PHE A 61 7.20 11.56 -22.72
N LEU A 62 7.62 12.48 -23.59
CA LEU A 62 6.76 13.44 -24.28
C LEU A 62 7.31 13.65 -25.68
N GLY A 63 6.49 13.49 -26.71
CA GLY A 63 6.89 13.68 -28.10
C GLY A 63 5.88 13.13 -29.12
N PRO A 64 6.31 12.91 -30.36
CA PRO A 64 5.46 12.39 -31.43
C PRO A 64 4.82 11.04 -31.09
N LEU A 65 3.62 10.80 -31.66
CA LEU A 65 2.85 9.58 -31.37
C LEU A 65 3.62 8.28 -31.61
N GLU A 66 4.36 8.20 -32.72
CA GLU A 66 5.07 6.97 -33.08
C GLU A 66 6.23 6.67 -32.13
N GLU A 67 6.94 7.70 -31.70
CA GLU A 67 7.98 7.57 -30.69
C GLU A 67 7.39 7.19 -29.31
N ALA A 68 6.26 7.80 -28.93
CA ALA A 68 5.55 7.45 -27.70
C ALA A 68 5.09 5.99 -27.69
N LYS A 69 4.64 5.45 -28.83
CA LYS A 69 4.31 4.02 -28.99
C LYS A 69 5.54 3.14 -28.84
N ALA A 70 6.66 3.52 -29.45
CA ALA A 70 7.91 2.78 -29.34
C ALA A 70 8.42 2.73 -27.90
N GLU A 71 8.42 3.88 -27.19
CA GLU A 71 8.79 3.94 -25.77
C GLU A 71 7.83 3.15 -24.88
N ARG A 72 6.53 3.15 -25.19
CA ARG A 72 5.58 2.31 -24.48
C ARG A 72 5.90 0.82 -24.62
N ASN A 73 6.23 0.36 -25.82
CA ASN A 73 6.59 -1.04 -26.06
C ASN A 73 7.88 -1.42 -25.32
N LYS A 74 8.87 -0.53 -25.34
CA LYS A 74 10.10 -0.66 -24.57
C LYS A 74 9.84 -0.76 -23.08
N TYR A 75 9.00 0.13 -22.53
CA TYR A 75 8.59 0.07 -21.11
C TYR A 75 7.91 -1.26 -20.77
N LEU A 76 6.97 -1.72 -21.60
CA LEU A 76 6.27 -2.98 -21.37
C LEU A 76 7.21 -4.19 -21.37
N SER A 77 8.31 -4.14 -22.15
CA SER A 77 9.31 -5.21 -22.16
C SER A 77 10.13 -5.30 -20.87
N LEU A 78 10.14 -4.24 -20.04
CA LEU A 78 10.80 -4.26 -18.72
C LEU A 78 10.04 -5.09 -17.69
N GLY A 79 8.76 -5.42 -17.94
CA GLY A 79 7.95 -6.23 -17.03
C GLY A 79 7.63 -5.59 -15.67
N LEU A 80 7.70 -4.27 -15.58
CA LEU A 80 7.39 -3.54 -14.35
C LEU A 80 5.89 -3.61 -14.01
N PRO A 81 5.51 -3.59 -12.72
CA PRO A 81 4.14 -3.84 -12.28
C PRO A 81 3.18 -2.67 -12.49
N TYR A 82 3.65 -1.56 -13.06
CA TYR A 82 2.87 -0.34 -13.20
C TYR A 82 2.25 -0.23 -14.59
N SER A 83 0.98 0.20 -14.66
CA SER A 83 0.27 0.40 -15.92
C SER A 83 0.83 1.59 -16.70
N ALA A 84 0.87 1.47 -18.04
CA ALA A 84 1.33 2.54 -18.93
C ALA A 84 0.15 3.18 -19.67
N TYR A 85 0.03 4.49 -19.54
CA TYR A 85 -1.03 5.31 -20.11
C TYR A 85 -0.46 6.25 -21.15
N MET A 86 -1.10 6.33 -22.32
CA MET A 86 -0.77 7.30 -23.34
C MET A 86 -1.78 8.45 -23.29
N LYS A 87 -1.30 9.67 -23.04
CA LYS A 87 -2.11 10.88 -22.96
C LYS A 87 -1.78 11.81 -24.10
N GLN A 88 -2.79 12.28 -24.82
CA GLN A 88 -2.59 13.29 -25.85
C GLN A 88 -2.48 14.67 -25.20
N ILE A 89 -1.37 15.36 -25.50
CA ILE A 89 -1.09 16.74 -25.11
C ILE A 89 -0.72 17.46 -26.41
N VAL A 90 -1.75 17.95 -27.12
CA VAL A 90 -1.60 18.51 -28.46
C VAL A 90 -0.44 19.52 -28.54
N PRO A 91 0.50 19.37 -29.51
CA PRO A 91 0.53 18.41 -30.62
C PRO A 91 1.17 17.06 -30.29
N GLU A 92 1.65 16.85 -29.08
CA GLU A 92 2.48 15.73 -28.65
C GLU A 92 1.65 14.67 -27.87
N HIS A 93 2.33 13.58 -27.56
CA HIS A 93 1.79 12.49 -26.73
C HIS A 93 2.74 12.24 -25.55
N ALA A 94 2.17 12.21 -24.36
CA ALA A 94 2.90 11.85 -23.15
C ALA A 94 2.69 10.37 -22.82
N LEU A 95 3.76 9.71 -22.41
CA LEU A 95 3.68 8.38 -21.80
C LEU A 95 3.78 8.52 -20.28
N GLN A 96 2.74 8.12 -19.60
CA GLN A 96 2.58 8.23 -18.15
C GLN A 96 2.46 6.84 -17.54
N ILE A 97 3.05 6.65 -16.36
CA ILE A 97 3.15 5.36 -15.69
C ILE A 97 2.49 5.43 -14.31
N GLY A 98 1.72 4.40 -14.00
CA GLY A 98 1.09 4.16 -12.71
C GLY A 98 -0.07 5.08 -12.37
N ASP A 99 -0.79 4.73 -11.33
CA ASP A 99 -1.83 5.53 -10.68
C ASP A 99 -1.54 5.54 -9.18
N PHE A 100 -0.91 6.60 -8.70
CA PHE A 100 -0.44 6.71 -7.32
C PHE A 100 -1.34 7.67 -6.53
N ALA A 101 -1.97 7.16 -5.47
CA ALA A 101 -2.79 7.98 -4.59
C ALA A 101 -1.94 8.87 -3.68
N THR A 102 -0.74 8.43 -3.35
CA THR A 102 0.17 9.12 -2.43
C THR A 102 1.51 9.48 -3.07
N ARG A 103 2.13 10.53 -2.55
CA ARG A 103 3.46 10.95 -2.98
C ARG A 103 4.52 9.88 -2.70
N LEU A 104 4.38 9.16 -1.60
CA LEU A 104 5.32 8.11 -1.21
C LEU A 104 5.36 6.95 -2.21
N GLU A 105 4.18 6.53 -2.71
CA GLU A 105 4.09 5.48 -3.75
C GLU A 105 4.73 5.94 -5.06
N LEU A 106 4.48 7.20 -5.44
CA LEU A 106 5.10 7.82 -6.61
C LEU A 106 6.63 7.84 -6.50
N ASP A 107 7.17 8.29 -5.35
CA ASP A 107 8.61 8.42 -5.14
C ASP A 107 9.32 7.06 -5.18
N LYS A 108 8.66 5.99 -4.71
CA LYS A 108 9.16 4.61 -4.89
C LYS A 108 9.25 4.22 -6.36
N CYS A 109 8.20 4.49 -7.14
CA CYS A 109 8.19 4.20 -8.57
C CYS A 109 9.25 5.03 -9.30
N LEU A 110 9.41 6.32 -8.98
CA LEU A 110 10.44 7.16 -9.56
C LEU A 110 11.85 6.59 -9.32
N LYS A 111 12.11 6.12 -8.12
CA LYS A 111 13.40 5.50 -7.77
C LYS A 111 13.64 4.19 -8.54
N GLU A 112 12.62 3.37 -8.75
CA GLU A 112 12.72 2.15 -9.55
C GLU A 112 12.93 2.45 -11.05
N LEU A 113 12.33 3.54 -11.54
CA LEU A 113 12.43 3.97 -12.94
C LEU A 113 13.71 4.75 -13.24
N GLU A 114 14.42 5.28 -12.24
CA GLU A 114 15.58 6.15 -12.40
C GLU A 114 16.69 5.49 -13.25
N GLU A 115 16.86 4.18 -13.13
CA GLU A 115 17.86 3.42 -13.92
C GLU A 115 17.53 3.42 -15.43
N TYR A 116 16.25 3.36 -15.77
CA TYR A 116 15.78 3.24 -17.16
C TYR A 116 15.39 4.60 -17.76
N TYR A 117 14.84 5.48 -16.92
CA TYR A 117 14.27 6.78 -17.29
C TYR A 117 14.72 7.89 -16.32
N PRO A 118 15.98 8.32 -16.38
CA PRO A 118 16.52 9.30 -15.43
C PRO A 118 15.87 10.70 -15.53
N LYS A 119 15.14 10.97 -16.62
CA LYS A 119 14.40 12.22 -16.84
C LYS A 119 12.92 12.13 -16.46
N ALA A 120 12.50 11.01 -15.85
CA ALA A 120 11.13 10.83 -15.40
C ALA A 120 10.75 11.83 -14.30
N PHE A 121 9.54 12.34 -14.34
CA PHE A 121 9.05 13.28 -13.34
C PHE A 121 7.59 13.06 -12.98
N ALA A 122 7.21 13.58 -11.82
CA ALA A 122 5.86 13.48 -11.29
C ALA A 122 4.90 14.47 -11.96
N VAL A 123 3.72 13.99 -12.34
CA VAL A 123 2.59 14.82 -12.79
C VAL A 123 1.37 14.55 -11.92
N VAL A 124 0.58 15.60 -11.67
CA VAL A 124 -0.70 15.49 -10.98
C VAL A 124 -1.78 15.19 -12.01
N GLU A 125 -2.51 14.11 -11.82
CA GLU A 125 -3.56 13.65 -12.73
C GLU A 125 -4.80 13.20 -11.97
N VAL A 126 -5.91 13.13 -12.70
CA VAL A 126 -7.07 12.39 -12.22
C VAL A 126 -6.78 10.90 -12.44
N ILE A 127 -6.73 10.18 -11.34
CA ILE A 127 -6.46 8.74 -11.35
C ILE A 127 -7.74 7.96 -11.07
N GLU A 128 -7.84 6.77 -11.62
CA GLU A 128 -8.81 5.80 -11.16
C GLU A 128 -8.34 5.26 -9.80
N PRO A 129 -9.20 5.32 -8.75
CA PRO A 129 -8.81 4.72 -7.48
C PRO A 129 -8.51 3.25 -7.75
N MET A 130 -7.29 2.81 -7.41
CA MET A 130 -6.95 1.39 -7.44
C MET A 130 -8.10 0.64 -6.78
N LYS A 131 -8.74 -0.25 -7.51
CA LYS A 131 -9.61 -1.24 -6.91
C LYS A 131 -8.71 -2.03 -5.98
N THR A 132 -8.67 -1.63 -4.70
CA THR A 132 -8.07 -2.48 -3.69
C THR A 132 -8.77 -3.82 -3.86
N ASN A 133 -8.08 -4.80 -4.39
CA ASN A 133 -8.50 -6.20 -4.36
C ASN A 133 -8.48 -6.60 -2.87
N GLY A 134 -9.33 -5.94 -2.12
CA GLY A 134 -9.65 -6.28 -0.77
C GLY A 134 -10.42 -7.58 -0.79
N ALA A 135 -9.83 -8.55 -0.17
CA ALA A 135 -10.24 -9.91 0.03
C ALA A 135 -9.48 -10.89 -0.89
N ALA A 136 -8.27 -11.21 -0.46
CA ALA A 136 -7.79 -12.56 -0.66
C ALA A 136 -8.96 -13.49 -0.28
N LYS A 137 -9.56 -14.16 -1.28
CA LYS A 137 -10.46 -15.27 -1.06
C LYS A 137 -9.69 -16.28 -0.19
N GLN A 138 -9.97 -16.28 1.10
CA GLN A 138 -9.67 -17.43 1.94
C GLN A 138 -10.52 -18.57 1.38
N ASN A 139 -9.95 -19.34 0.45
CA ASN A 139 -10.45 -20.65 0.12
C ASN A 139 -10.07 -21.56 1.29
N ARG A 140 -11.09 -22.01 1.97
CA ARG A 140 -11.06 -23.24 2.75
C ARG A 140 -10.86 -24.42 1.82
#